data_2bb633811029e2ae4ff1187e6a5c3056
#
_entry.id   2bb633811029e2ae4ff1187e6a5c3056
#
_cell.length_a   1.000
_cell.length_b   1.000
_cell.length_c   1.000
_cell.angle_alpha   90.00
_cell.angle_beta   90.00
_cell.angle_gamma   90.00
#
_symmetry.space_group_name_H-M   'P 1'
#
loop_
_entity.id
_entity.type
_entity.pdbx_description
1 polymer ?
#
loop_
_entity_poly.entity_id
_entity_poly.type
_entity_poly.pdbx_seq_one_letter_code
_entity_poly.pdbx_strand_id
1 'polypeptide(L)'
;MFGKLKLAHFDELNVIRQVNATYDESTQTAKQKYYEIAFDAYIGAMLEAKFSNKEAMRLAEETITTDWILDMLEEVDPVTLYAFLTETERKKQRLIEALAVAHNRNAEIDKALKYWTQQVGQYADNSVYRARYEAFMAAGVERVRWVTQEDNRVCGDCDELNGQIFDIEDVPPPQHWGCRCYLVPVFD
;
A
#
# COMPACT_ATOMS: atom_id res chain seq x y z
N MET A 1 -26.33 38.51 19.48
CA MET A 1 -26.14 37.88 18.16
C MET A 1 -24.72 37.34 17.92
N PHE A 2 -23.72 37.80 18.65
CA PHE A 2 -22.32 37.38 18.50
C PHE A 2 -21.94 36.00 19.08
N GLY A 3 -22.72 35.46 20.00
CA GLY A 3 -22.42 34.16 20.65
C GLY A 3 -22.66 32.93 19.76
N LYS A 4 -23.65 32.95 18.87
CA LYS A 4 -23.96 31.84 17.97
C LYS A 4 -22.91 31.64 16.86
N LEU A 5 -22.35 32.74 16.35
CA LEU A 5 -21.28 32.68 15.33
C LEU A 5 -19.96 32.09 15.88
N LYS A 6 -19.59 32.44 17.11
CA LYS A 6 -18.40 31.86 17.77
C LYS A 6 -18.52 30.36 18.06
N LEU A 7 -19.72 29.90 18.46
CA LEU A 7 -19.97 28.49 18.74
C LEU A 7 -19.97 27.64 17.46
N ALA A 8 -20.55 28.14 16.36
CA ALA A 8 -20.54 27.44 15.08
C ALA A 8 -19.11 27.30 14.52
N HIS A 9 -18.29 28.34 14.61
CA HIS A 9 -16.90 28.28 14.16
C HIS A 9 -16.03 27.37 15.03
N PHE A 10 -16.29 27.30 16.34
CA PHE A 10 -15.59 26.37 17.24
C PHE A 10 -15.95 24.91 16.98
N ASP A 11 -17.20 24.64 16.63
CA ASP A 11 -17.67 23.29 16.27
C ASP A 11 -17.08 22.82 14.93
N GLU A 12 -16.96 23.70 13.95
CA GLU A 12 -16.31 23.42 12.66
C GLU A 12 -14.82 23.07 12.82
N LEU A 13 -14.08 23.83 13.62
CA LEU A 13 -12.68 23.55 13.93
C LEU A 13 -12.49 22.20 14.64
N ASN A 14 -13.40 21.82 15.52
CA ASN A 14 -13.36 20.51 16.19
C ASN A 14 -13.62 19.37 15.20
N VAL A 15 -14.56 19.53 14.26
CA VAL A 15 -14.82 18.57 13.18
C VAL A 15 -13.58 18.39 12.31
N ILE A 16 -12.95 19.48 11.88
CA ILE A 16 -11.72 19.45 11.08
C ILE A 16 -10.60 18.70 11.81
N ARG A 17 -10.38 18.99 13.10
CA ARG A 17 -9.39 18.30 13.92
C ARG A 17 -9.69 16.80 14.03
N GLN A 18 -10.93 16.44 14.26
CA GLN A 18 -11.35 15.04 14.34
C GLN A 18 -11.10 14.28 13.02
N VAL A 19 -11.46 14.87 11.88
CA VAL A 19 -11.21 14.28 10.57
C VAL A 19 -9.72 14.08 10.34
N ASN A 20 -8.89 15.10 10.56
CA ASN A 20 -7.45 15.01 10.38
C ASN A 20 -6.84 13.94 11.29
N ALA A 21 -7.16 13.92 12.58
CA ALA A 21 -6.68 12.92 13.52
C ALA A 21 -7.06 11.49 13.09
N THR A 22 -8.28 11.29 12.61
CA THR A 22 -8.76 9.99 12.12
C THR A 22 -7.98 9.53 10.88
N TYR A 23 -7.72 10.42 9.93
CA TYR A 23 -6.93 10.10 8.74
C TYR A 23 -5.46 9.86 9.08
N ASP A 24 -4.88 10.64 10.00
CA ASP A 24 -3.50 10.48 10.44
C ASP A 24 -3.30 9.13 11.15
N GLU A 25 -4.18 8.75 12.05
CA GLU A 25 -4.18 7.44 12.72
C GLU A 25 -4.33 6.30 11.73
N SER A 26 -5.27 6.42 10.79
CA SER A 26 -5.50 5.43 9.74
C SER A 26 -4.29 5.31 8.81
N THR A 27 -3.60 6.42 8.51
CA THR A 27 -2.40 6.44 7.69
C THR A 27 -1.24 5.76 8.42
N GLN A 28 -1.05 6.01 9.71
CA GLN A 28 -0.03 5.32 10.51
C GLN A 28 -0.29 3.81 10.59
N THR A 29 -1.54 3.42 10.84
CA THR A 29 -1.94 2.00 10.84
C THR A 29 -1.67 1.34 9.48
N ALA A 30 -1.95 2.05 8.40
CA ALA A 30 -1.69 1.58 7.06
C ALA A 30 -0.19 1.41 6.79
N LYS A 31 0.65 2.40 7.13
CA LYS A 31 2.11 2.31 7.00
C LYS A 31 2.67 1.13 7.78
N GLN A 32 2.22 0.92 9.02
CA GLN A 32 2.64 -0.22 9.82
C GLN A 32 2.28 -1.54 9.16
N LYS A 33 1.08 -1.65 8.62
CA LYS A 33 0.63 -2.84 7.90
C LYS A 33 1.44 -3.09 6.62
N TYR A 34 1.82 -2.06 5.89
CA TYR A 34 2.69 -2.20 4.72
C TYR A 34 4.06 -2.70 5.09
N TYR A 35 4.63 -2.14 6.14
CA TYR A 35 5.90 -2.60 6.68
C TYR A 35 5.85 -4.10 6.99
N GLU A 36 4.85 -4.55 7.74
CA GLU A 36 4.68 -5.96 8.11
C GLU A 36 4.55 -6.86 6.87
N ILE A 37 3.71 -6.48 5.91
CA ILE A 37 3.50 -7.25 4.68
C ILE A 37 4.77 -7.31 3.82
N ALA A 38 5.47 -6.21 3.66
CA ALA A 38 6.73 -6.16 2.91
C ALA A 38 7.82 -6.98 3.59
N PHE A 39 7.93 -6.87 4.91
CA PHE A 39 8.88 -7.61 5.73
C PHE A 39 8.66 -9.12 5.61
N ASP A 40 7.44 -9.59 5.77
CA ASP A 40 7.08 -10.99 5.62
C ASP A 40 7.32 -11.51 4.19
N ALA A 41 7.02 -10.68 3.17
CA ALA A 41 7.25 -11.03 1.78
C ALA A 41 8.75 -11.15 1.45
N TYR A 42 9.57 -10.27 2.01
CA TYR A 42 11.03 -10.34 1.87
C TYR A 42 11.60 -11.61 2.50
N ILE A 43 11.23 -11.90 3.75
CA ILE A 43 11.65 -13.13 4.43
C ILE A 43 11.21 -14.36 3.63
N GLY A 44 9.96 -14.42 3.19
CA GLY A 44 9.44 -15.52 2.39
C GLY A 44 10.25 -15.75 1.11
N ALA A 45 10.61 -14.68 0.40
CA ALA A 45 11.43 -14.75 -0.81
C ALA A 45 12.86 -15.26 -0.51
N MET A 46 13.48 -14.79 0.56
CA MET A 46 14.81 -15.26 0.99
C MET A 46 14.80 -16.76 1.37
N LEU A 47 13.74 -17.24 2.03
CA LEU A 47 13.58 -18.67 2.34
C LEU A 47 13.39 -19.51 1.07
N GLU A 48 12.63 -19.02 0.09
CA GLU A 48 12.49 -19.65 -1.23
C GLU A 48 13.84 -19.69 -1.97
N ALA A 49 14.66 -18.66 -1.81
CA ALA A 49 16.04 -18.61 -2.31
C ALA A 49 17.06 -19.44 -1.48
N LYS A 50 16.58 -20.28 -0.55
CA LYS A 50 17.37 -21.23 0.27
C LYS A 50 18.25 -20.59 1.35
N PHE A 51 17.97 -19.37 1.74
CA PHE A 51 18.62 -18.76 2.90
C PHE A 51 18.06 -19.34 4.22
N SER A 52 18.85 -19.29 5.28
CA SER A 52 18.38 -19.66 6.60
C SER A 52 17.41 -18.59 7.14
N ASN A 53 16.49 -19.00 8.02
CA ASN A 53 15.54 -18.06 8.63
C ASN A 53 16.26 -16.91 9.38
N LYS A 54 17.37 -17.20 10.06
CA LYS A 54 18.17 -16.19 10.75
C LYS A 54 18.73 -15.14 9.80
N GLU A 55 19.25 -15.57 8.66
CA GLU A 55 19.84 -14.70 7.67
C GLU A 55 18.75 -13.89 6.95
N ALA A 56 17.63 -14.53 6.59
CA ALA A 56 16.48 -13.88 5.98
C ALA A 56 15.92 -12.76 6.88
N MET A 57 15.78 -13.01 8.18
CA MET A 57 15.34 -11.99 9.13
C MET A 57 16.32 -10.82 9.24
N ARG A 58 17.62 -11.12 9.36
CA ARG A 58 18.65 -10.08 9.45
C ARG A 58 18.64 -9.16 8.22
N LEU A 59 18.58 -9.74 7.01
CA LEU A 59 18.53 -8.99 5.77
C LEU A 59 17.23 -8.19 5.63
N ALA A 60 16.10 -8.76 6.07
CA ALA A 60 14.84 -8.04 6.06
C ALA A 60 14.86 -6.82 6.99
N GLU A 61 15.44 -6.92 8.20
CA GLU A 61 15.61 -5.80 9.13
C GLU A 61 16.50 -4.69 8.56
N GLU A 62 17.50 -5.05 7.76
CA GLU A 62 18.42 -4.09 7.13
C GLU A 62 17.79 -3.42 5.90
N THR A 63 16.95 -4.11 5.14
CA THR A 63 16.42 -3.65 3.85
C THR A 63 15.06 -2.97 4.01
N ILE A 64 14.11 -3.62 4.69
CA ILE A 64 12.74 -3.12 4.81
C ILE A 64 12.68 -2.14 5.98
N THR A 65 12.90 -0.87 5.69
CA THR A 65 12.88 0.23 6.64
C THR A 65 11.66 1.14 6.40
N THR A 66 11.44 2.09 7.29
CA THR A 66 10.41 3.13 7.07
C THR A 66 10.70 3.93 5.81
N ASP A 67 11.96 4.24 5.55
CA ASP A 67 12.38 4.99 4.36
C ASP A 67 12.13 4.16 3.09
N TRP A 68 12.42 2.86 3.11
CA TRP A 68 12.10 1.96 2.01
C TRP A 68 10.62 2.00 1.62
N ILE A 69 9.71 2.04 2.61
CA ILE A 69 8.27 2.17 2.34
C ILE A 69 7.94 3.50 1.65
N LEU A 70 8.60 4.59 2.07
CA LEU A 70 8.39 5.91 1.46
C LEU A 70 8.93 5.94 0.02
N ASP A 71 10.12 5.43 -0.20
CA ASP A 71 10.74 5.35 -1.52
C ASP A 71 9.90 4.50 -2.48
N MET A 72 9.40 3.35 -2.01
CA MET A 72 8.50 2.50 -2.79
C MET A 72 7.21 3.24 -3.20
N LEU A 73 6.64 4.05 -2.32
CA LEU A 73 5.46 4.84 -2.63
C LEU A 73 5.76 5.98 -3.63
N GLU A 74 6.95 6.54 -3.63
CA GLU A 74 7.38 7.57 -4.58
C GLU A 74 7.68 7.02 -5.97
N GLU A 75 8.20 5.80 -6.07
CA GLU A 75 8.48 5.12 -7.35
C GLU A 75 7.21 4.62 -8.07
N VAL A 76 6.16 4.36 -7.33
CA VAL A 76 4.86 4.02 -7.92
C VAL A 76 4.29 5.26 -8.59
N ASP A 77 4.25 5.25 -9.92
CA ASP A 77 3.75 6.30 -10.81
C ASP A 77 3.36 7.64 -10.12
N PRO A 78 4.22 8.67 -10.19
CA PRO A 78 3.99 9.96 -9.51
C PRO A 78 2.62 10.59 -9.83
N VAL A 79 2.08 10.30 -11.03
CA VAL A 79 0.77 10.80 -11.46
C VAL A 79 -0.35 10.12 -10.67
N THR A 80 -0.27 8.82 -10.49
CA THR A 80 -1.24 8.05 -9.70
C THR A 80 -1.18 8.47 -8.23
N LEU A 81 0.01 8.64 -7.66
CA LEU A 81 0.18 9.13 -6.30
C LEU A 81 -0.42 10.53 -6.11
N TYR A 82 -0.13 11.45 -7.04
CA TYR A 82 -0.68 12.80 -6.99
C TYR A 82 -2.22 12.80 -7.12
N ALA A 83 -2.77 12.01 -8.03
CA ALA A 83 -4.22 11.85 -8.18
C ALA A 83 -4.85 11.29 -6.89
N PHE A 84 -4.22 10.31 -6.28
CA PHE A 84 -4.65 9.73 -5.02
C PHE A 84 -4.64 10.75 -3.87
N LEU A 85 -3.57 11.51 -3.70
CA LEU A 85 -3.48 12.56 -2.68
C LEU A 85 -4.54 13.64 -2.88
N THR A 86 -4.74 14.06 -4.12
CA THR A 86 -5.77 15.06 -4.48
C THR A 86 -7.18 14.54 -4.17
N GLU A 87 -7.48 13.29 -4.52
CA GLU A 87 -8.78 12.69 -4.22
C GLU A 87 -8.98 12.49 -2.72
N THR A 88 -7.92 12.19 -1.98
CA THR A 88 -7.95 12.10 -0.51
C THR A 88 -8.36 13.43 0.11
N GLU A 89 -7.75 14.54 -0.31
CA GLU A 89 -8.12 15.85 0.20
C GLU A 89 -9.56 16.23 -0.14
N ARG A 90 -10.03 15.90 -1.35
CA ARG A 90 -11.45 16.06 -1.72
C ARG A 90 -12.38 15.21 -0.85
N LYS A 91 -11.99 13.98 -0.51
CA LYS A 91 -12.77 13.11 0.37
C LYS A 91 -12.80 13.62 1.81
N LYS A 92 -11.68 14.11 2.32
CA LYS A 92 -11.63 14.78 3.64
C LYS A 92 -12.59 15.98 3.68
N GLN A 93 -12.56 16.84 2.67
CA GLN A 93 -13.44 17.98 2.60
C GLN A 93 -14.93 17.58 2.60
N ARG A 94 -15.31 16.60 1.79
CA ARG A 94 -16.68 16.07 1.77
C ARG A 94 -17.09 15.44 3.10
N LEU A 95 -16.18 14.78 3.79
CA LEU A 95 -16.44 14.23 5.12
C LEU A 95 -16.66 15.35 6.14
N ILE A 96 -15.88 16.43 6.12
CA ILE A 96 -16.08 17.60 6.98
C ILE A 96 -17.46 18.20 6.76
N GLU A 97 -17.88 18.40 5.52
CA GLU A 97 -19.21 18.92 5.17
C GLU A 97 -20.32 17.97 5.64
N ALA A 98 -20.18 16.66 5.45
CA ALA A 98 -21.14 15.67 5.92
C ALA A 98 -21.25 15.66 7.43
N LEU A 99 -20.15 15.74 8.17
CA LEU A 99 -20.14 15.74 9.64
C LEU A 99 -20.75 16.99 10.26
N ALA A 100 -20.74 18.11 9.54
CA ALA A 100 -21.35 19.37 9.99
C ALA A 100 -22.88 19.23 10.16
N VAL A 101 -23.52 18.34 9.38
CA VAL A 101 -24.97 18.14 9.36
C VAL A 101 -25.43 16.75 9.80
N ALA A 102 -24.51 15.83 10.05
CA ALA A 102 -24.83 14.44 10.35
C ALA A 102 -25.44 14.25 11.73
N HIS A 103 -26.49 13.43 11.80
CA HIS A 103 -27.08 12.95 13.06
C HIS A 103 -26.21 11.85 13.70
N ASN A 104 -25.51 11.06 12.90
CA ASN A 104 -24.62 10.00 13.37
C ASN A 104 -23.22 10.19 12.73
N ARG A 105 -22.38 10.95 13.42
CA ARG A 105 -21.02 11.27 12.94
C ARG A 105 -20.13 10.04 12.81
N ASN A 106 -20.27 9.06 13.70
CA ASN A 106 -19.46 7.84 13.66
C ASN A 106 -19.72 7.02 12.39
N ALA A 107 -20.98 6.90 11.96
CA ALA A 107 -21.33 6.19 10.75
C ALA A 107 -20.70 6.82 9.48
N GLU A 108 -20.60 8.14 9.40
CA GLU A 108 -19.95 8.82 8.29
C GLU A 108 -18.42 8.63 8.32
N ILE A 109 -17.82 8.66 9.51
CA ILE A 109 -16.39 8.35 9.68
C ILE A 109 -16.10 6.90 9.28
N ASP A 110 -16.86 5.93 9.76
CA ASP A 110 -16.69 4.51 9.43
C ASP A 110 -16.78 4.25 7.94
N LYS A 111 -17.70 4.92 7.25
CA LYS A 111 -17.85 4.83 5.80
C LYS A 111 -16.62 5.38 5.06
N ALA A 112 -16.11 6.52 5.50
CA ALA A 112 -14.91 7.14 4.93
C ALA A 112 -13.66 6.27 5.17
N LEU A 113 -13.50 5.71 6.37
CA LEU A 113 -12.41 4.82 6.73
C LEU A 113 -12.44 3.51 5.93
N LYS A 114 -13.63 2.93 5.72
CA LYS A 114 -13.76 1.73 4.88
C LYS A 114 -13.26 1.98 3.46
N TYR A 115 -13.63 3.10 2.87
CA TYR A 115 -13.12 3.48 1.55
C TYR A 115 -11.60 3.68 1.56
N TRP A 116 -11.08 4.42 2.54
CA TRP A 116 -9.64 4.64 2.70
C TRP A 116 -8.86 3.34 2.83
N THR A 117 -9.33 2.42 3.68
CA THR A 117 -8.71 1.10 3.86
C THR A 117 -8.65 0.30 2.56
N GLN A 118 -9.68 0.39 1.70
CA GLN A 118 -9.66 -0.26 0.40
C GLN A 118 -8.59 0.34 -0.53
N GLN A 119 -8.48 1.66 -0.58
CA GLN A 119 -7.48 2.34 -1.41
C GLN A 119 -6.07 2.00 -0.95
N VAL A 120 -5.86 2.07 0.34
CA VAL A 120 -4.59 1.75 0.97
C VAL A 120 -4.22 0.28 0.77
N GLY A 121 -5.17 -0.66 0.77
CA GLY A 121 -4.91 -2.08 0.50
C GLY A 121 -4.25 -2.35 -0.86
N GLN A 122 -4.53 -1.54 -1.87
CA GLN A 122 -3.92 -1.66 -3.20
C GLN A 122 -2.42 -1.34 -3.21
N TYR A 123 -1.94 -0.48 -2.30
CA TYR A 123 -0.51 -0.21 -2.14
C TYR A 123 0.24 -1.40 -1.53
N ALA A 124 -0.41 -2.16 -0.64
CA ALA A 124 0.21 -3.32 -0.02
C ALA A 124 0.59 -4.40 -1.05
N ASP A 125 -0.25 -4.62 -2.06
CA ASP A 125 0.03 -5.59 -3.12
C ASP A 125 1.33 -5.25 -3.87
N ASN A 126 1.53 -3.97 -4.18
CA ASN A 126 2.76 -3.50 -4.83
C ASN A 126 4.00 -3.65 -3.92
N SER A 127 3.85 -3.46 -2.61
CA SER A 127 4.95 -3.66 -1.66
C SER A 127 5.41 -5.11 -1.56
N VAL A 128 4.51 -6.06 -1.69
CA VAL A 128 4.83 -7.49 -1.77
C VAL A 128 5.70 -7.80 -2.99
N TYR A 129 5.31 -7.32 -4.16
CA TYR A 129 6.09 -7.51 -5.38
C TYR A 129 7.50 -6.94 -5.22
N ARG A 130 7.61 -5.69 -4.79
CA ARG A 130 8.89 -4.99 -4.63
C ARG A 130 9.81 -5.67 -3.61
N ALA A 131 9.28 -6.06 -2.46
CA ALA A 131 10.04 -6.74 -1.42
C ALA A 131 10.59 -8.11 -1.91
N ARG A 132 9.79 -8.87 -2.65
CA ARG A 132 10.23 -10.14 -3.24
C ARG A 132 11.29 -9.93 -4.32
N TYR A 133 11.11 -8.94 -5.18
CA TYR A 133 12.11 -8.59 -6.20
C TYR A 133 13.46 -8.27 -5.57
N GLU A 134 13.50 -7.38 -4.59
CA GLU A 134 14.74 -6.99 -3.91
C GLU A 134 15.38 -8.15 -3.13
N ALA A 135 14.56 -9.01 -2.50
CA ALA A 135 15.06 -10.20 -1.84
C ALA A 135 15.76 -11.15 -2.84
N PHE A 136 15.15 -11.39 -3.99
CA PHE A 136 15.74 -12.25 -5.02
C PHE A 136 17.00 -11.63 -5.62
N MET A 137 17.01 -10.31 -5.85
CA MET A 137 18.23 -9.60 -6.27
C MET A 137 19.36 -9.77 -5.24
N ALA A 138 19.07 -9.53 -3.95
CA ALA A 138 20.03 -9.70 -2.86
C ALA A 138 20.50 -11.16 -2.68
N ALA A 139 19.65 -12.11 -3.01
CA ALA A 139 19.96 -13.54 -2.96
C ALA A 139 20.76 -14.04 -4.18
N GLY A 140 20.99 -13.21 -5.21
CA GLY A 140 21.66 -13.62 -6.45
C GLY A 140 20.83 -14.59 -7.29
N VAL A 141 19.50 -14.52 -7.20
CA VAL A 141 18.59 -15.28 -8.08
C VAL A 141 18.71 -14.72 -9.49
N GLU A 142 19.05 -15.56 -10.45
CA GLU A 142 19.24 -15.13 -11.84
C GLU A 142 17.91 -15.05 -12.61
N ARG A 143 16.98 -15.98 -12.32
CA ARG A 143 15.70 -16.07 -13.04
C ARG A 143 14.51 -16.18 -12.13
N VAL A 144 13.43 -15.53 -12.52
CA VAL A 144 12.16 -15.55 -11.81
C VAL A 144 11.02 -15.88 -12.76
N ARG A 145 9.95 -16.48 -12.21
CA ARG A 145 8.70 -16.73 -12.91
C ARG A 145 7.65 -15.75 -12.41
N TRP A 146 6.94 -15.11 -13.33
CA TRP A 146 5.77 -14.32 -13.04
C TRP A 146 4.57 -15.23 -12.75
N VAL A 147 3.89 -14.97 -11.64
CA VAL A 147 2.73 -15.76 -11.20
C VAL A 147 1.56 -14.84 -10.87
N THR A 148 0.39 -15.14 -11.43
CA THR A 148 -0.86 -14.45 -11.09
C THR A 148 -1.61 -15.18 -9.98
N GLN A 149 -2.66 -14.55 -9.44
CA GLN A 149 -3.54 -15.20 -8.46
C GLN A 149 -4.54 -16.19 -9.10
N GLU A 150 -4.56 -16.31 -10.43
CA GLU A 150 -5.44 -17.22 -11.18
C GLU A 150 -6.94 -17.10 -10.83
N ASP A 151 -7.37 -15.89 -10.44
CA ASP A 151 -8.75 -15.58 -10.13
C ASP A 151 -9.37 -14.63 -11.17
N ASN A 152 -10.68 -14.39 -11.09
CA ASN A 152 -11.42 -13.54 -12.03
C ASN A 152 -11.09 -12.03 -11.95
N ARG A 153 -10.11 -11.63 -11.13
CA ARG A 153 -9.62 -10.26 -11.02
C ARG A 153 -8.23 -10.06 -11.64
N VAL A 154 -7.70 -11.07 -12.29
CA VAL A 154 -6.48 -10.95 -13.09
C VAL A 154 -6.81 -10.16 -14.35
N CYS A 155 -6.05 -9.13 -14.66
CA CYS A 155 -6.21 -8.37 -15.90
C CYS A 155 -5.55 -9.09 -17.09
N GLY A 156 -5.91 -8.71 -18.32
CA GLY A 156 -5.38 -9.33 -19.53
C GLY A 156 -3.85 -9.26 -19.62
N ASP A 157 -3.27 -8.09 -19.32
CA ASP A 157 -1.81 -7.88 -19.39
C ASP A 157 -1.06 -8.78 -18.38
N CYS A 158 -1.62 -8.95 -17.17
CA CYS A 158 -1.05 -9.84 -16.17
C CYS A 158 -1.22 -11.32 -16.54
N ASP A 159 -2.34 -11.69 -17.17
CA ASP A 159 -2.62 -13.06 -17.60
C ASP A 159 -1.65 -13.49 -18.72
N GLU A 160 -1.31 -12.59 -19.62
CA GLU A 160 -0.29 -12.83 -20.66
C GLU A 160 1.09 -13.10 -20.08
N LEU A 161 1.44 -12.54 -18.93
CA LEU A 161 2.72 -12.76 -18.26
C LEU A 161 2.74 -14.04 -17.41
N ASN A 162 1.59 -14.61 -17.10
CA ASN A 162 1.49 -15.74 -16.18
C ASN A 162 2.30 -16.95 -16.64
N GLY A 163 3.16 -17.42 -15.77
CA GLY A 163 4.05 -18.57 -16.05
C GLY A 163 5.32 -18.24 -16.85
N GLN A 164 5.44 -17.02 -17.41
CA GLN A 164 6.66 -16.62 -18.12
C GLN A 164 7.85 -16.52 -17.16
N ILE A 165 9.01 -16.86 -17.68
CA ILE A 165 10.29 -16.80 -16.96
C ILE A 165 11.12 -15.66 -17.55
N PHE A 166 11.66 -14.84 -16.67
CA PHE A 166 12.48 -13.68 -16.98
C PHE A 166 13.83 -13.79 -16.28
N ASP A 167 14.86 -13.25 -16.88
CA ASP A 167 16.04 -12.85 -16.13
C ASP A 167 15.61 -11.76 -15.14
N ILE A 168 16.12 -11.78 -13.92
CA ILE A 168 15.61 -10.92 -12.86
C ILE A 168 15.72 -9.42 -13.19
N GLU A 169 16.78 -9.06 -13.92
CA GLU A 169 17.02 -7.67 -14.34
C GLU A 169 16.02 -7.21 -15.43
N ASP A 170 15.41 -8.14 -16.16
CA ASP A 170 14.49 -7.89 -17.27
C ASP A 170 13.02 -8.13 -16.90
N VAL A 171 12.72 -8.52 -15.64
CA VAL A 171 11.35 -8.77 -15.21
C VAL A 171 10.52 -7.50 -15.26
N PRO A 172 9.35 -7.51 -15.92
CA PRO A 172 8.52 -6.31 -15.98
C PRO A 172 8.02 -5.90 -14.59
N PRO A 173 7.86 -4.59 -14.33
CA PRO A 173 7.25 -4.10 -13.09
C PRO A 173 5.76 -4.48 -13.02
N PRO A 174 5.11 -4.32 -11.86
CA PRO A 174 3.66 -4.47 -11.75
C PRO A 174 2.93 -3.67 -12.82
N GLN A 175 2.05 -4.33 -13.60
CA GLN A 175 1.44 -3.75 -14.79
C GLN A 175 0.37 -2.70 -14.49
N HIS A 176 -0.11 -2.65 -13.28
CA HIS A 176 -1.10 -1.68 -12.83
C HIS A 176 -1.08 -1.51 -11.32
N TRP A 177 -1.70 -0.47 -10.86
CA TRP A 177 -1.93 -0.22 -9.44
C TRP A 177 -2.75 -1.35 -8.79
N GLY A 178 -2.30 -1.83 -7.63
CA GLY A 178 -2.96 -2.96 -6.94
C GLY A 178 -2.80 -4.29 -7.66
N CYS A 179 -1.73 -4.44 -8.45
CA CYS A 179 -1.35 -5.71 -9.04
C CYS A 179 -0.99 -6.71 -7.94
N ARG A 180 -1.66 -7.88 -7.95
CA ARG A 180 -1.46 -8.96 -6.97
C ARG A 180 -0.58 -10.08 -7.49
N CYS A 181 0.07 -9.89 -8.64
CA CYS A 181 1.05 -10.82 -9.17
C CYS A 181 2.30 -10.82 -8.31
N TYR A 182 3.01 -11.93 -8.31
CA TYR A 182 4.22 -12.09 -7.53
C TYR A 182 5.27 -12.90 -8.31
N LEU A 183 6.50 -12.83 -7.82
CA LEU A 183 7.63 -13.54 -8.42
C LEU A 183 7.95 -14.80 -7.60
N VAL A 184 8.37 -15.86 -8.30
CA VAL A 184 8.95 -17.07 -7.70
C VAL A 184 10.29 -17.36 -8.33
N PRO A 185 11.32 -17.78 -7.56
CA PRO A 185 12.63 -18.04 -8.11
C PRO A 185 12.62 -19.31 -8.96
N VAL A 186 13.42 -19.30 -10.03
CA VAL A 186 13.63 -20.47 -10.89
C VAL A 186 15.08 -20.93 -10.72
N PHE A 187 15.25 -22.16 -10.27
CA PHE A 187 16.54 -22.83 -10.15
C PHE A 187 16.67 -23.89 -11.24
N ASP A 188 17.87 -24.03 -11.80
CA ASP A 188 18.23 -25.09 -12.75
C ASP A 188 18.44 -26.43 -12.05
#